data_55d9b73fd0dcbd657f187fcfd674038c
#
_entry.id   55d9b73fd0dcbd657f187fcfd674038c
#
_cell.length_a   1.000
_cell.length_b   1.000
_cell.length_c   1.000
_cell.angle_alpha   90.00
_cell.angle_beta   90.00
_cell.angle_gamma   90.00
#
_symmetry.space_group_name_H-M   'P 1'
#
loop_
_entity.id
_entity.type
_entity.pdbx_description
1 polymer ?
#
loop_
_entity_poly.entity_id
_entity_poly.type
_entity_poly.pdbx_seq_one_letter_code
_entity_poly.pdbx_strand_id
1 'polypeptide(L)'
;IEGWKIARENKRWIDAVDEHYYEQPGWFLNHQDYYDHYDRKAPKVYLGEYASRGANAADNALAEGIHLCNVERNGDVVEMTSYAPLLCKDGYSNWQPDMIYFDNNNVRASESYKMQKMFGQHAGDLYISSMLSLPEALKKYVGTSVVKDSKSGKTWLKVVNALPRPLKLSVSGLGNRQVTVAGRSAQV
;
A
#
# COMPACT_ATOMS: atom_id res chain seq x y z
N ILE A 1 -5.51 -19.80 -6.72
CA ILE A 1 -6.90 -20.12 -7.13
C ILE A 1 -7.41 -21.33 -6.36
N GLU A 2 -6.66 -22.41 -6.27
CA GLU A 2 -7.07 -23.63 -5.54
C GLU A 2 -7.15 -23.39 -4.02
N GLY A 3 -6.19 -22.66 -3.44
CA GLY A 3 -6.20 -22.28 -2.03
C GLY A 3 -7.45 -21.53 -1.62
N TRP A 4 -7.95 -20.61 -2.45
CA TRP A 4 -9.21 -19.91 -2.18
C TRP A 4 -10.43 -20.80 -2.23
N LYS A 5 -10.47 -21.81 -3.11
CA LYS A 5 -11.55 -22.79 -3.14
C LYS A 5 -11.57 -23.59 -1.84
N ILE A 6 -10.41 -24.14 -1.44
CA ILE A 6 -10.26 -24.91 -0.19
C ILE A 6 -10.65 -24.05 1.02
N ALA A 7 -10.21 -22.79 1.07
CA ALA A 7 -10.51 -21.88 2.16
C ALA A 7 -12.01 -21.58 2.29
N ARG A 8 -12.71 -21.35 1.17
CA ARG A 8 -14.16 -21.14 1.17
C ARG A 8 -14.95 -22.36 1.61
N GLU A 9 -14.53 -23.55 1.19
CA GLU A 9 -15.15 -24.82 1.59
C GLU A 9 -14.91 -25.17 3.07
N ASN A 10 -13.82 -24.64 3.65
CA ASN A 10 -13.37 -24.93 5.01
C ASN A 10 -13.32 -23.68 5.91
N LYS A 11 -14.07 -22.63 5.61
CA LYS A 11 -14.05 -21.34 6.33
C LYS A 11 -14.27 -21.46 7.85
N ARG A 12 -14.82 -22.58 8.33
CA ARG A 12 -14.96 -22.88 9.76
C ARG A 12 -13.59 -23.08 10.45
N TRP A 13 -12.55 -23.41 9.68
CA TRP A 13 -11.22 -23.74 10.18
C TRP A 13 -10.11 -22.85 9.62
N ILE A 14 -10.46 -22.03 8.62
CA ILE A 14 -9.49 -21.17 7.91
C ILE A 14 -9.98 -19.73 8.04
N ASP A 15 -9.25 -18.92 8.80
CA ASP A 15 -9.57 -17.51 9.02
C ASP A 15 -9.02 -16.61 7.91
N ALA A 16 -7.85 -16.95 7.36
CA ALA A 16 -7.21 -16.19 6.32
C ALA A 16 -6.53 -17.06 5.26
N VAL A 17 -6.37 -16.50 4.07
CA VAL A 17 -5.59 -17.04 2.96
C VAL A 17 -4.34 -16.18 2.82
N ASP A 18 -3.18 -16.84 2.74
CA ASP A 18 -1.91 -16.18 2.50
C ASP A 18 -1.71 -15.94 1.00
N GLU A 19 -1.55 -14.68 0.62
CA GLU A 19 -1.28 -14.28 -0.76
C GLU A 19 0.13 -13.73 -0.89
N HIS A 20 0.82 -14.12 -1.96
CA HIS A 20 2.16 -13.66 -2.30
C HIS A 20 2.19 -13.17 -3.73
N TYR A 21 2.72 -11.97 -3.99
CA TYR A 21 2.94 -11.48 -5.34
C TYR A 21 4.04 -10.42 -5.42
N TYR A 22 4.83 -10.56 -6.47
CA TYR A 22 5.97 -9.69 -6.80
C TYR A 22 5.80 -9.20 -8.23
N GLU A 23 5.35 -7.96 -8.38
CA GLU A 23 4.92 -7.44 -9.66
C GLU A 23 5.69 -6.16 -10.04
N GLN A 24 5.62 -5.77 -11.30
CA GLN A 24 6.17 -4.50 -11.74
C GLN A 24 5.28 -3.33 -11.32
N PRO A 25 5.81 -2.08 -11.21
CA PRO A 25 5.02 -0.91 -10.82
C PRO A 25 3.73 -0.75 -11.63
N GLY A 26 3.79 -1.03 -12.94
CA GLY A 26 2.62 -0.94 -13.82
C GLY A 26 1.46 -1.85 -13.41
N TRP A 27 1.75 -3.00 -12.83
CA TRP A 27 0.70 -3.89 -12.31
C TRP A 27 -0.03 -3.22 -11.13
N PHE A 28 0.69 -2.72 -10.13
CA PHE A 28 0.10 -2.05 -8.97
C PHE A 28 -0.73 -0.82 -9.37
N LEU A 29 -0.22 -0.03 -10.33
CA LEU A 29 -0.92 1.15 -10.83
C LEU A 29 -2.23 0.82 -11.55
N ASN A 30 -2.31 -0.33 -12.21
CA ASN A 30 -3.48 -0.75 -12.97
C ASN A 30 -4.43 -1.66 -12.17
N HIS A 31 -4.11 -2.04 -10.93
CA HIS A 31 -4.92 -2.89 -10.06
C HIS A 31 -5.22 -2.21 -8.72
N GLN A 32 -5.58 -0.92 -8.75
CA GLN A 32 -5.95 -0.18 -7.54
C GLN A 32 -7.28 -0.64 -6.92
N ASP A 33 -8.04 -1.44 -7.64
CA ASP A 33 -9.29 -2.06 -7.21
C ASP A 33 -9.14 -3.56 -6.90
N TYR A 34 -7.92 -4.07 -6.78
CA TYR A 34 -7.62 -5.49 -6.67
C TYR A 34 -8.45 -6.20 -5.59
N TYR A 35 -8.57 -5.63 -4.42
CA TYR A 35 -9.34 -6.19 -3.32
C TYR A 35 -10.82 -5.72 -3.27
N ASP A 36 -11.23 -4.76 -4.10
CA ASP A 36 -12.59 -4.22 -4.07
C ASP A 36 -13.66 -5.27 -4.41
N HIS A 37 -13.29 -6.27 -5.20
CA HIS A 37 -14.17 -7.33 -5.68
C HIS A 37 -14.14 -8.61 -4.84
N TYR A 38 -13.39 -8.64 -3.75
CA TYR A 38 -13.30 -9.82 -2.88
C TYR A 38 -14.59 -9.98 -2.07
N ASP A 39 -14.99 -11.25 -1.88
CA ASP A 39 -16.14 -11.58 -1.04
C ASP A 39 -15.86 -11.28 0.43
N ARG A 40 -16.54 -10.28 0.99
CA ARG A 40 -16.40 -9.84 2.38
C ARG A 40 -16.77 -10.91 3.43
N LYS A 41 -17.48 -11.97 3.00
CA LYS A 41 -17.87 -13.09 3.85
C LYS A 41 -16.92 -14.28 3.75
N ALA A 42 -15.95 -14.24 2.84
CA ALA A 42 -14.89 -15.24 2.71
C ALA A 42 -13.86 -15.09 3.85
N PRO A 43 -12.94 -16.06 4.00
CA PRO A 43 -11.74 -15.87 4.81
C PRO A 43 -11.00 -14.59 4.44
N LYS A 44 -10.30 -14.00 5.40
CA LYS A 44 -9.52 -12.78 5.18
C LYS A 44 -8.29 -13.03 4.31
N VAL A 45 -7.65 -11.97 3.88
CA VAL A 45 -6.34 -12.01 3.22
C VAL A 45 -5.26 -11.69 4.25
N TYR A 46 -4.28 -12.53 4.35
CA TYR A 46 -2.95 -12.19 4.82
C TYR A 46 -2.07 -12.00 3.58
N LEU A 47 -1.72 -10.76 3.26
CA LEU A 47 -0.75 -10.50 2.19
C LEU A 47 0.65 -10.72 2.78
N GLY A 48 1.07 -12.00 2.80
CA GLY A 48 2.25 -12.46 3.52
C GLY A 48 3.56 -12.05 2.86
N GLU A 49 3.55 -11.88 1.54
CA GLU A 49 4.70 -11.35 0.80
C GLU A 49 4.25 -10.48 -0.36
N TYR A 50 4.80 -9.29 -0.47
CA TYR A 50 4.66 -8.46 -1.68
C TYR A 50 5.79 -7.45 -1.81
N ALA A 51 6.12 -7.13 -3.05
CA ALA A 51 6.96 -5.99 -3.40
C ALA A 51 6.75 -5.59 -4.85
N SER A 52 6.94 -4.31 -5.14
CA SER A 52 7.12 -3.82 -6.51
C SER A 52 8.57 -3.97 -6.94
N ARG A 53 8.82 -4.49 -8.15
CA ARG A 53 10.17 -4.77 -8.66
C ARG A 53 10.31 -4.37 -10.13
N GLY A 54 11.55 -4.36 -10.62
CA GLY A 54 11.83 -4.14 -12.04
C GLY A 54 11.89 -2.67 -12.47
N ALA A 55 11.87 -1.74 -11.51
CA ALA A 55 12.07 -0.30 -11.74
C ALA A 55 13.06 0.27 -10.73
N ASN A 56 13.31 1.59 -10.78
CA ASN A 56 14.10 2.25 -9.75
C ASN A 56 13.35 2.27 -8.40
N ALA A 57 14.11 2.47 -7.31
CA ALA A 57 13.59 2.39 -5.96
C ALA A 57 12.40 3.34 -5.69
N ALA A 58 12.41 4.55 -6.26
CA ALA A 58 11.34 5.52 -6.08
C ALA A 58 10.04 5.10 -6.79
N ASP A 59 10.13 4.57 -8.02
CA ASP A 59 8.95 4.10 -8.76
C ASP A 59 8.32 2.87 -8.10
N ASN A 60 9.15 1.94 -7.60
CA ASN A 60 8.67 0.81 -6.84
C ASN A 60 7.93 1.27 -5.57
N ALA A 61 8.54 2.15 -4.77
CA ALA A 61 7.94 2.66 -3.54
C ALA A 61 6.63 3.43 -3.78
N LEU A 62 6.53 4.22 -4.85
CA LEU A 62 5.30 4.94 -5.20
C LEU A 62 4.18 3.97 -5.61
N ALA A 63 4.49 2.94 -6.39
CA ALA A 63 3.54 1.92 -6.77
C ALA A 63 3.02 1.14 -5.55
N GLU A 64 3.92 0.78 -4.62
CA GLU A 64 3.57 0.15 -3.35
C GLU A 64 2.70 1.06 -2.48
N GLY A 65 3.00 2.36 -2.41
CA GLY A 65 2.19 3.33 -1.67
C GLY A 65 0.77 3.47 -2.22
N ILE A 66 0.61 3.48 -3.54
CA ILE A 66 -0.70 3.46 -4.20
C ILE A 66 -1.45 2.17 -3.86
N HIS A 67 -0.76 1.03 -3.87
CA HIS A 67 -1.33 -0.25 -3.46
C HIS A 67 -1.76 -0.27 -1.99
N LEU A 68 -0.96 0.30 -1.08
CA LEU A 68 -1.31 0.43 0.33
C LEU A 68 -2.58 1.28 0.55
N CYS A 69 -2.86 2.26 -0.30
CA CYS A 69 -4.15 2.96 -0.28
C CYS A 69 -5.32 2.02 -0.60
N ASN A 70 -5.13 1.07 -1.54
CA ASN A 70 -6.13 0.02 -1.81
C ASN A 70 -6.29 -0.94 -0.63
N VAL A 71 -5.18 -1.36 -0.01
CA VAL A 71 -5.19 -2.22 1.18
C VAL A 71 -5.97 -1.57 2.32
N GLU A 72 -5.68 -0.31 2.66
CA GLU A 72 -6.41 0.40 3.72
C GLU A 72 -7.90 0.57 3.42
N ARG A 73 -8.26 0.80 2.13
CA ARG A 73 -9.66 0.85 1.71
C ARG A 73 -10.38 -0.49 1.92
N ASN A 74 -9.65 -1.57 1.87
CA ASN A 74 -10.15 -2.93 1.98
C ASN A 74 -9.71 -3.63 3.28
N GLY A 75 -9.56 -2.88 4.38
CA GLY A 75 -9.19 -3.43 5.68
C GLY A 75 -10.21 -4.42 6.28
N ASP A 76 -11.40 -4.50 5.68
CA ASP A 76 -12.39 -5.53 5.97
C ASP A 76 -12.14 -6.85 5.22
N VAL A 77 -11.21 -6.85 4.27
CA VAL A 77 -10.73 -8.04 3.53
C VAL A 77 -9.29 -8.37 3.90
N VAL A 78 -8.39 -7.39 3.86
CA VAL A 78 -6.97 -7.56 4.12
C VAL A 78 -6.67 -7.30 5.59
N GLU A 79 -6.42 -8.37 6.33
CA GLU A 79 -6.16 -8.32 7.79
C GLU A 79 -4.74 -7.85 8.10
N MET A 80 -3.76 -8.32 7.34
CA MET A 80 -2.33 -8.00 7.51
C MET A 80 -1.60 -7.94 6.19
N THR A 81 -0.50 -7.17 6.19
CA THR A 81 0.45 -7.15 5.08
C THR A 81 1.88 -7.27 5.58
N SER A 82 2.72 -7.97 4.84
CA SER A 82 4.16 -8.10 5.10
C SER A 82 4.93 -7.83 3.82
N TYR A 83 5.81 -6.85 3.86
CA TYR A 83 6.74 -6.62 2.76
C TYR A 83 7.84 -7.70 2.76
N ALA A 84 8.18 -8.23 1.59
CA ALA A 84 9.26 -9.17 1.44
C ALA A 84 10.05 -8.94 0.12
N PRO A 85 11.36 -9.23 0.11
CA PRO A 85 12.22 -9.57 1.26
C PRO A 85 12.48 -8.37 2.18
N LEU A 86 12.58 -8.63 3.48
CA LEU A 86 12.74 -7.57 4.48
C LEU A 86 14.18 -7.10 4.65
N LEU A 87 15.13 -8.02 4.79
CA LEU A 87 16.52 -7.74 5.12
C LEU A 87 17.47 -8.26 4.06
N CYS A 88 18.45 -7.44 3.70
CA CYS A 88 19.50 -7.80 2.77
C CYS A 88 20.87 -7.42 3.32
N LYS A 89 21.75 -8.40 3.54
CA LYS A 89 23.15 -8.14 3.77
C LYS A 89 23.84 -7.82 2.45
N ASP A 90 24.53 -6.69 2.36
CA ASP A 90 25.21 -6.23 1.16
C ASP A 90 26.18 -7.31 0.63
N GLY A 91 26.07 -7.60 -0.66
CA GLY A 91 26.86 -8.64 -1.34
C GLY A 91 26.40 -10.09 -1.14
N TYR A 92 25.30 -10.33 -0.42
CA TYR A 92 24.79 -11.68 -0.11
C TYR A 92 23.33 -11.91 -0.53
N SER A 93 22.75 -11.04 -1.34
CA SER A 93 21.40 -11.23 -1.88
C SER A 93 21.43 -11.48 -3.37
N ASN A 94 20.58 -12.41 -3.81
CA ASN A 94 20.27 -12.66 -5.21
C ASN A 94 18.95 -12.02 -5.64
N TRP A 95 18.34 -11.20 -4.76
CA TRP A 95 17.03 -10.60 -4.96
C TRP A 95 17.08 -9.07 -4.88
N GLN A 96 16.24 -8.38 -5.63
CA GLN A 96 16.00 -6.94 -5.59
C GLN A 96 14.56 -6.63 -5.97
N PRO A 97 13.92 -5.62 -5.31
CA PRO A 97 14.42 -4.86 -4.17
C PRO A 97 14.24 -5.59 -2.83
N ASP A 98 15.06 -5.22 -1.83
CA ASP A 98 14.87 -5.56 -0.43
C ASP A 98 14.50 -4.30 0.34
N MET A 99 13.86 -4.43 1.50
CA MET A 99 13.40 -3.25 2.25
C MET A 99 14.52 -2.56 3.02
N ILE A 100 15.38 -3.32 3.69
CA ILE A 100 16.45 -2.80 4.55
C ILE A 100 17.77 -3.47 4.17
N TYR A 101 18.73 -2.69 3.75
CA TYR A 101 20.08 -3.14 3.43
C TYR A 101 21.01 -2.88 4.59
N PHE A 102 21.95 -3.77 4.85
CA PHE A 102 22.93 -3.62 5.91
C PHE A 102 24.28 -4.27 5.57
N ASP A 103 25.32 -3.73 6.14
CA ASP A 103 26.64 -4.34 6.25
C ASP A 103 27.01 -4.54 7.72
N ASN A 104 28.29 -4.80 8.02
CA ASN A 104 28.73 -5.02 9.41
C ASN A 104 28.67 -3.74 10.28
N ASN A 105 28.56 -2.56 9.69
CA ASN A 105 28.69 -1.27 10.38
C ASN A 105 27.50 -0.33 10.13
N ASN A 106 26.75 -0.52 9.04
CA ASN A 106 25.73 0.43 8.57
C ASN A 106 24.41 -0.25 8.27
N VAL A 107 23.32 0.49 8.43
CA VAL A 107 21.98 0.10 7.99
C VAL A 107 21.43 1.18 7.06
N ARG A 108 20.88 0.78 5.93
CA ARG A 108 20.28 1.68 4.91
C ARG A 108 18.84 1.27 4.63
N ALA A 109 17.92 2.14 4.94
CA ALA A 109 16.51 1.97 4.60
C ALA A 109 16.27 2.33 3.12
N SER A 110 15.50 1.50 2.41
CA SER A 110 15.08 1.78 1.02
C SER A 110 13.96 2.83 0.97
N GLU A 111 13.61 3.27 -0.24
CA GLU A 111 12.42 4.12 -0.44
C GLU A 111 11.12 3.36 -0.08
N SER A 112 11.06 2.06 -0.37
CA SER A 112 9.96 1.19 0.07
C SER A 112 9.82 1.15 1.59
N TYR A 113 10.92 1.10 2.35
CA TYR A 113 10.88 1.21 3.81
C TYR A 113 10.24 2.52 4.27
N LYS A 114 10.63 3.64 3.66
CA LYS A 114 10.08 4.96 4.03
C LYS A 114 8.57 5.02 3.75
N MET A 115 8.13 4.45 2.63
CA MET A 115 6.72 4.35 2.28
C MET A 115 5.95 3.49 3.29
N GLN A 116 6.42 2.27 3.57
CA GLN A 116 5.81 1.37 4.56
C GLN A 116 5.74 2.02 5.94
N LYS A 117 6.83 2.66 6.37
CA LYS A 117 6.90 3.40 7.63
C LYS A 117 5.86 4.52 7.71
N MET A 118 5.69 5.28 6.63
CA MET A 118 4.68 6.34 6.57
C MET A 118 3.28 5.79 6.83
N PHE A 119 2.91 4.69 6.16
CA PHE A 119 1.61 4.05 6.36
C PHE A 119 1.46 3.45 7.76
N GLY A 120 2.47 2.72 8.24
CA GLY A 120 2.44 2.08 9.57
C GLY A 120 2.40 3.07 10.73
N GLN A 121 3.06 4.23 10.61
CA GLN A 121 3.03 5.27 11.66
C GLN A 121 1.75 6.11 11.66
N HIS A 122 0.96 6.07 10.57
CA HIS A 122 -0.29 6.80 10.42
C HIS A 122 -1.44 5.83 10.14
N ALA A 123 -1.43 4.69 10.81
CA ALA A 123 -2.48 3.70 10.73
C ALA A 123 -3.73 4.12 11.51
N GLY A 124 -4.88 3.55 11.16
CA GLY A 124 -6.14 3.72 11.85
C GLY A 124 -6.95 2.43 11.80
N ASP A 125 -7.91 2.30 12.69
CA ASP A 125 -8.83 1.17 12.77
C ASP A 125 -10.15 1.41 12.01
N LEU A 126 -10.34 2.63 11.49
CA LEU A 126 -11.51 3.01 10.70
C LEU A 126 -11.06 3.62 9.37
N TYR A 127 -11.50 3.04 8.26
CA TYR A 127 -11.37 3.66 6.94
C TYR A 127 -12.52 4.64 6.71
N ILE A 128 -12.21 5.85 6.27
CA ILE A 128 -13.19 6.87 5.90
C ILE A 128 -13.32 6.91 4.38
N SER A 129 -14.48 6.49 3.88
CA SER A 129 -14.75 6.51 2.45
C SER A 129 -14.54 7.90 1.87
N SER A 130 -13.72 7.97 0.84
CA SER A 130 -13.39 9.22 0.16
C SER A 130 -13.37 9.02 -1.35
N MET A 131 -13.61 10.09 -2.09
CA MET A 131 -13.61 10.08 -3.55
C MET A 131 -12.56 11.04 -4.08
N LEU A 132 -11.67 10.54 -4.95
CA LEU A 132 -10.70 11.34 -5.66
C LEU A 132 -11.24 11.70 -7.05
N SER A 133 -11.44 13.00 -7.31
CA SER A 133 -11.85 13.49 -8.64
C SER A 133 -10.62 13.95 -9.41
N LEU A 134 -10.25 13.18 -10.43
CA LEU A 134 -9.17 13.47 -11.37
C LEU A 134 -9.58 13.05 -12.78
N PRO A 135 -8.96 13.65 -13.83
CA PRO A 135 -9.06 13.09 -15.19
C PRO A 135 -8.68 11.61 -15.21
N GLU A 136 -9.43 10.80 -15.95
CA GLU A 136 -9.29 9.33 -15.96
C GLU A 136 -7.83 8.87 -16.21
N ALA A 137 -7.16 9.51 -17.18
CA ALA A 137 -5.77 9.20 -17.52
C ALA A 137 -4.76 9.39 -16.37
N LEU A 138 -5.12 10.15 -15.34
CA LEU A 138 -4.25 10.44 -14.20
C LEU A 138 -4.57 9.60 -12.97
N LYS A 139 -5.75 9.03 -12.87
CA LYS A 139 -6.22 8.31 -11.67
C LYS A 139 -5.25 7.22 -11.22
N LYS A 140 -4.75 6.43 -12.16
CA LYS A 140 -3.85 5.31 -11.84
C LYS A 140 -2.50 5.74 -11.22
N TYR A 141 -2.13 7.00 -11.35
CA TYR A 141 -0.88 7.54 -10.81
C TYR A 141 -1.05 8.22 -9.45
N VAL A 142 -2.25 8.20 -8.88
CA VAL A 142 -2.51 8.87 -7.60
C VAL A 142 -3.30 7.94 -6.69
N GLY A 143 -2.71 7.63 -5.55
CA GLY A 143 -3.39 6.92 -4.46
C GLY A 143 -3.81 7.87 -3.35
N THR A 144 -4.99 7.64 -2.78
CA THR A 144 -5.45 8.36 -1.58
C THR A 144 -6.07 7.39 -0.59
N SER A 145 -5.82 7.65 0.68
CA SER A 145 -6.47 6.92 1.77
C SER A 145 -6.76 7.87 2.94
N VAL A 146 -7.92 7.70 3.56
CA VAL A 146 -8.29 8.42 4.78
C VAL A 146 -8.61 7.38 5.85
N VAL A 147 -7.84 7.40 6.93
CA VAL A 147 -8.06 6.52 8.07
C VAL A 147 -8.15 7.31 9.36
N LYS A 148 -8.91 6.80 10.31
CA LYS A 148 -9.05 7.37 11.66
C LYS A 148 -8.62 6.35 12.70
N ASP A 149 -7.82 6.79 13.65
CA ASP A 149 -7.55 6.07 14.88
C ASP A 149 -8.64 6.45 15.90
N SER A 150 -9.51 5.51 16.22
CA SER A 150 -10.64 5.73 17.14
C SER A 150 -10.19 6.02 18.57
N LYS A 151 -9.00 5.53 18.98
CA LYS A 151 -8.46 5.73 20.33
C LYS A 151 -7.93 7.14 20.54
N SER A 152 -7.13 7.65 19.60
CA SER A 152 -6.59 9.02 19.69
C SER A 152 -7.50 10.08 19.07
N GLY A 153 -8.47 9.67 18.27
CA GLY A 153 -9.35 10.57 17.51
C GLY A 153 -8.68 11.20 16.29
N LYS A 154 -7.40 10.89 16.02
CA LYS A 154 -6.65 11.43 14.88
C LYS A 154 -7.15 10.86 13.57
N THR A 155 -7.22 11.72 12.56
CA THR A 155 -7.55 11.33 11.19
C THR A 155 -6.37 11.65 10.28
N TRP A 156 -5.99 10.69 9.45
CA TRP A 156 -4.86 10.78 8.54
C TRP A 156 -5.35 10.75 7.09
N LEU A 157 -5.01 11.78 6.32
CA LEU A 157 -5.14 11.76 4.86
C LEU A 157 -3.78 11.47 4.26
N LYS A 158 -3.64 10.36 3.58
CA LYS A 158 -2.44 9.97 2.83
C LYS A 158 -2.67 10.22 1.35
N VAL A 159 -1.70 10.83 0.70
CA VAL A 159 -1.71 11.05 -0.76
C VAL A 159 -0.39 10.58 -1.34
N VAL A 160 -0.46 9.67 -2.29
CA VAL A 160 0.69 9.20 -3.06
C VAL A 160 0.55 9.73 -4.48
N ASN A 161 1.52 10.54 -4.91
CA ASN A 161 1.56 11.19 -6.23
C ASN A 161 2.72 10.61 -7.06
N ALA A 162 2.44 9.66 -7.93
CA ALA A 162 3.42 9.10 -8.87
C ALA A 162 3.60 9.94 -10.15
N LEU A 163 2.83 11.02 -10.32
CA LEU A 163 3.02 11.94 -11.44
C LEU A 163 4.37 12.68 -11.33
N PRO A 164 5.00 13.05 -12.44
CA PRO A 164 6.27 13.80 -12.40
C PRO A 164 6.12 15.27 -11.98
N ARG A 165 4.90 15.74 -11.74
CA ARG A 165 4.56 17.13 -11.41
C ARG A 165 3.77 17.21 -10.10
N PRO A 166 3.82 18.36 -9.42
CA PRO A 166 3.01 18.59 -8.22
C PRO A 166 1.50 18.43 -8.52
N LEU A 167 0.79 17.87 -7.55
CA LEU A 167 -0.66 17.71 -7.55
C LEU A 167 -1.26 18.64 -6.51
N LYS A 168 -2.17 19.53 -6.94
CA LYS A 168 -2.95 20.40 -6.05
C LYS A 168 -4.33 19.78 -5.86
N LEU A 169 -4.70 19.53 -4.63
CA LEU A 169 -5.97 18.92 -4.24
C LEU A 169 -6.77 19.89 -3.34
N SER A 170 -8.06 19.99 -3.60
CA SER A 170 -9.01 20.60 -2.66
C SER A 170 -9.64 19.48 -1.85
N VAL A 171 -9.43 19.49 -0.55
CA VAL A 171 -9.97 18.49 0.38
C VAL A 171 -11.21 19.06 1.05
N SER A 172 -12.37 18.44 0.82
CA SER A 172 -13.62 18.76 1.50
C SER A 172 -13.94 17.70 2.55
N GLY A 173 -14.75 18.05 3.56
CA GLY A 173 -15.13 17.13 4.64
C GLY A 173 -14.12 17.03 5.80
N LEU A 174 -12.87 17.44 5.59
CA LEU A 174 -11.82 17.50 6.61
C LEU A 174 -11.33 18.95 6.85
N GLY A 175 -12.25 19.92 6.80
CA GLY A 175 -11.96 21.33 7.07
C GLY A 175 -11.62 22.17 5.84
N ASN A 176 -12.03 21.76 4.63
CA ASN A 176 -11.89 22.53 3.38
C ASN A 176 -10.48 23.10 3.17
N ARG A 177 -9.51 22.23 2.98
CA ARG A 177 -8.09 22.58 2.84
C ARG A 177 -7.61 22.41 1.40
N GLN A 178 -6.60 23.21 1.06
CA GLN A 178 -5.77 23.02 -0.14
C GLN A 178 -4.49 22.26 0.27
N VAL A 179 -4.20 21.18 -0.44
CA VAL A 179 -2.99 20.37 -0.23
C VAL A 179 -2.21 20.33 -1.54
N THR A 180 -0.91 20.54 -1.48
CA THR A 180 -0.03 20.38 -2.64
C THR A 180 0.97 19.27 -2.35
N VAL A 181 0.89 18.18 -3.10
CA VAL A 181 1.80 17.04 -3.00
C VAL A 181 2.79 17.14 -4.15
N ALA A 182 4.08 17.18 -3.84
CA ALA A 182 5.13 17.23 -4.84
C ALA A 182 5.03 16.09 -5.87
N GLY A 183 5.62 16.26 -7.04
CA GLY A 183 5.71 15.17 -8.02
C GLY A 183 6.59 14.05 -7.49
N ARG A 184 6.20 12.79 -7.77
CA ARG A 184 6.93 11.58 -7.35
C ARG A 184 7.18 11.55 -5.84
N SER A 185 6.15 11.80 -5.05
CA SER A 185 6.22 11.84 -3.59
C SER A 185 4.95 11.31 -2.92
N ALA A 186 5.03 11.06 -1.63
CA ALA A 186 3.89 10.78 -0.77
C ALA A 186 3.88 11.73 0.43
N GLN A 187 2.69 12.03 0.93
CA GLN A 187 2.47 12.95 2.04
C GLN A 187 1.30 12.48 2.92
N VAL A 188 1.40 12.76 4.20
CA VAL A 188 0.35 12.59 5.21
C VAL A 188 -0.01 13.93 5.82
#